data_362627fdb370c351489e2ae06d3d3dc1
#
_entry.id   362627fdb370c351489e2ae06d3d3dc1
#
_cell.length_a   1.000
_cell.length_b   1.000
_cell.length_c   1.000
_cell.angle_alpha   90.00
_cell.angle_beta   90.00
_cell.angle_gamma   90.00
#
_symmetry.space_group_name_H-M   'P 1'
#
loop_
_entity.id
_entity.type
_entity.pdbx_description
1 polymer ?
#
loop_
_entity_poly.entity_id
_entity_poly.type
_entity_poly.pdbx_seq_one_letter_code
_entity_poly.pdbx_strand_id
1 'polypeptide(L)'
;MDNKVDFYRRLDSADAQKYEKIDNFLALSARFSPTRTKQKKILTITLAAFIAALFLFMGLAADDLSVRIMSLLTLPALFAGAYYMVRKLNNNFFPEMERVNTIIETDGIDAVFEGLMKARNMSVSGCSSDGRYVYIVGKTMCRLANIQKVSKRYVSHGRGGSYHVFIEVADEMGLNEIDLKQLRGLPMTQDKEVQRINAEIMMMKFALEKAEKQGEM
;
A
#
# COMPACT_ATOMS: atom_id res chain seq x y z
N MET A 1 -8.99 -5.95 -13.32
CA MET A 1 -8.15 -5.30 -12.29
C MET A 1 -7.44 -4.15 -12.98
N ASP A 2 -7.96 -2.96 -12.79
CA ASP A 2 -7.42 -1.76 -13.42
C ASP A 2 -6.27 -1.23 -12.58
N ASN A 3 -5.11 -1.11 -13.21
CA ASN A 3 -4.01 -0.42 -12.55
C ASN A 3 -4.26 1.11 -12.60
N LYS A 4 -3.50 1.89 -11.81
CA LYS A 4 -3.62 3.36 -11.76
C LYS A 4 -3.64 4.02 -13.14
N VAL A 5 -2.86 3.50 -14.09
CA VAL A 5 -2.73 4.07 -15.44
C VAL A 5 -4.04 3.93 -16.21
N ASP A 6 -4.71 2.80 -16.07
CA ASP A 6 -5.96 2.52 -16.76
C ASP A 6 -7.12 3.30 -16.14
N PHE A 7 -7.12 3.45 -14.79
CA PHE A 7 -8.08 4.29 -14.08
C PHE A 7 -7.93 5.77 -14.49
N TYR A 8 -6.70 6.30 -14.44
CA TYR A 8 -6.40 7.68 -14.79
C TYR A 8 -6.78 8.04 -16.23
N ARG A 9 -6.62 7.10 -17.18
CA ARG A 9 -6.98 7.29 -18.59
C ARG A 9 -8.48 7.43 -18.84
N ARG A 10 -9.31 6.96 -17.93
CA ARG A 10 -10.77 7.04 -18.03
C ARG A 10 -11.34 8.35 -17.50
N LEU A 11 -10.57 9.10 -16.76
CA LEU A 11 -10.96 10.38 -16.19
C LEU A 11 -10.89 11.49 -17.24
N ASP A 12 -11.81 12.44 -17.17
CA ASP A 12 -11.68 13.68 -17.92
C ASP A 12 -10.56 14.56 -17.36
N SER A 13 -10.25 15.71 -18.02
CA SER A 13 -9.14 16.55 -17.61
C SER A 13 -9.34 17.20 -16.24
N ALA A 14 -10.56 17.50 -15.83
CA ALA A 14 -10.88 18.10 -14.55
C ALA A 14 -10.76 17.08 -13.42
N ASP A 15 -11.30 15.90 -13.63
CA ASP A 15 -11.25 14.78 -12.68
C ASP A 15 -9.83 14.23 -12.54
N ALA A 16 -9.06 14.21 -13.63
CA ALA A 16 -7.64 13.87 -13.61
C ALA A 16 -6.84 14.79 -12.69
N GLN A 17 -7.12 16.11 -12.69
CA GLN A 17 -6.47 17.05 -11.79
C GLN A 17 -6.87 16.83 -10.31
N LYS A 18 -8.14 16.52 -10.03
CA LYS A 18 -8.61 16.17 -8.67
C LYS A 18 -7.94 14.89 -8.18
N TYR A 19 -7.91 13.87 -9.03
CA TYR A 19 -7.24 12.60 -8.75
C TYR A 19 -5.76 12.80 -8.43
N GLU A 20 -5.05 13.60 -9.22
CA GLU A 20 -3.64 13.91 -8.97
C GLU A 20 -3.42 14.57 -7.61
N LYS A 21 -4.31 15.48 -7.20
CA LYS A 21 -4.24 16.11 -5.87
C LYS A 21 -4.48 15.09 -4.74
N ILE A 22 -5.44 14.17 -4.91
CA ILE A 22 -5.69 13.08 -3.95
C ILE A 22 -4.47 12.17 -3.86
N ASP A 23 -3.92 11.74 -4.99
CA ASP A 23 -2.74 10.89 -5.06
C ASP A 23 -1.49 11.57 -4.45
N ASN A 24 -1.28 12.85 -4.72
CA ASN A 24 -0.19 13.63 -4.14
C ASN A 24 -0.34 13.77 -2.61
N PHE A 25 -1.55 14.02 -2.11
CA PHE A 25 -1.81 14.07 -0.68
C PHE A 25 -1.53 12.72 -0.01
N LEU A 26 -2.02 11.65 -0.58
CA LEU A 26 -1.78 10.30 -0.07
C LEU A 26 -0.33 9.83 -0.30
N ALA A 27 0.45 10.57 -1.12
CA ALA A 27 1.83 10.25 -1.49
C ALA A 27 2.00 8.81 -2.07
N LEU A 28 0.96 8.27 -2.67
CA LEU A 28 0.96 6.91 -3.23
C LEU A 28 1.89 6.82 -4.45
N SER A 29 1.87 7.83 -5.32
CA SER A 29 2.75 7.91 -6.49
C SER A 29 4.22 7.94 -6.13
N ALA A 30 4.59 8.63 -5.05
CA ALA A 30 5.98 8.68 -4.61
C ALA A 30 6.49 7.30 -4.18
N ARG A 31 5.63 6.47 -3.60
CA ARG A 31 5.96 5.10 -3.18
C ARG A 31 5.95 4.12 -4.34
N PHE A 32 5.04 4.30 -5.29
CA PHE A 32 4.76 3.38 -6.41
C PHE A 32 5.11 3.99 -7.77
N SER A 33 6.06 4.93 -7.82
CA SER A 33 6.48 5.60 -9.05
C SER A 33 6.78 4.59 -10.16
N PRO A 34 6.20 4.77 -11.37
CA PRO A 34 6.50 3.94 -12.55
C PRO A 34 8.00 3.88 -12.85
N THR A 35 8.71 4.99 -12.62
CA THR A 35 10.16 5.08 -12.78
C THR A 35 10.90 4.14 -11.84
N ARG A 36 10.52 4.09 -10.55
CA ARG A 36 11.14 3.15 -9.58
C ARG A 36 10.84 1.70 -9.93
N THR A 37 9.63 1.40 -10.40
CA THR A 37 9.28 0.04 -10.86
C THR A 37 10.10 -0.34 -12.09
N LYS A 38 10.25 0.58 -13.07
CA LYS A 38 11.09 0.37 -14.25
C LYS A 38 12.55 0.16 -13.86
N GLN A 39 13.10 0.96 -12.95
CA GLN A 39 14.46 0.80 -12.44
C GLN A 39 14.65 -0.55 -11.73
N LYS A 40 13.71 -0.97 -10.87
CA LYS A 40 13.75 -2.29 -10.21
C LYS A 40 13.72 -3.44 -11.22
N LYS A 41 12.90 -3.34 -12.28
CA LYS A 41 12.87 -4.35 -13.36
C LYS A 41 14.20 -4.44 -14.10
N ILE A 42 14.73 -3.29 -14.51
CA ILE A 42 16.04 -3.23 -15.19
C ILE A 42 17.10 -3.85 -14.28
N LEU A 43 17.16 -3.43 -13.02
CA LEU A 43 18.15 -3.97 -12.06
C LEU A 43 17.99 -5.48 -11.88
N THR A 44 16.76 -6.00 -11.76
CA THR A 44 16.51 -7.45 -11.63
C THR A 44 16.99 -8.21 -12.86
N ILE A 45 16.68 -7.71 -14.07
CA ILE A 45 17.09 -8.35 -15.33
C ILE A 45 18.62 -8.30 -15.48
N THR A 46 19.23 -7.14 -15.21
CA THR A 46 20.70 -6.98 -15.31
C THR A 46 21.43 -7.89 -14.32
N LEU A 47 20.95 -7.97 -13.08
CA LEU A 47 21.55 -8.85 -12.07
C LEU A 47 21.39 -10.32 -12.46
N ALA A 48 20.22 -10.74 -12.94
CA ALA A 48 19.99 -12.10 -13.39
C ALA A 48 20.89 -12.45 -14.60
N ALA A 49 21.02 -11.53 -15.56
CA ALA A 49 21.92 -11.72 -16.71
C ALA A 49 23.38 -11.82 -16.31
N PHE A 50 23.82 -10.99 -15.36
CA PHE A 50 25.19 -11.04 -14.83
C PHE A 50 25.49 -12.37 -14.11
N ILE A 51 24.58 -12.82 -13.25
CA ILE A 51 24.71 -14.10 -12.56
C ILE A 51 24.71 -15.26 -13.57
N ALA A 52 23.82 -15.24 -14.57
CA ALA A 52 23.78 -16.25 -15.61
C ALA A 52 25.09 -16.30 -16.40
N ALA A 53 25.66 -15.14 -16.75
CA ALA A 53 26.97 -15.07 -17.42
C ALA A 53 28.10 -15.68 -16.58
N LEU A 54 28.11 -15.43 -15.27
CA LEU A 54 29.08 -16.04 -14.35
C LEU A 54 28.95 -17.57 -14.31
N PHE A 55 27.73 -18.10 -14.22
CA PHE A 55 27.51 -19.55 -14.23
C PHE A 55 27.89 -20.18 -15.56
N LEU A 56 27.61 -19.53 -16.69
CA LEU A 56 28.05 -19.96 -18.00
C LEU A 56 29.60 -20.02 -18.09
N PHE A 57 30.25 -18.94 -17.63
CA PHE A 57 31.73 -18.89 -17.63
C PHE A 57 32.30 -19.98 -16.74
N MET A 58 31.80 -20.18 -15.54
CA MET A 58 32.21 -21.24 -14.62
C MET A 58 32.00 -22.63 -15.25
N GLY A 59 30.85 -22.87 -15.89
CA GLY A 59 30.55 -24.12 -16.54
C GLY A 59 31.47 -24.41 -17.74
N LEU A 60 31.86 -23.38 -18.50
CA LEU A 60 32.76 -23.52 -19.64
C LEU A 60 34.23 -23.69 -19.20
N ALA A 61 34.66 -23.03 -18.12
CA ALA A 61 36.03 -23.05 -17.60
C ALA A 61 36.31 -24.25 -16.68
N ALA A 62 35.29 -24.97 -16.22
CA ALA A 62 35.46 -26.10 -15.31
C ALA A 62 35.97 -27.35 -16.06
N ASP A 63 36.99 -28.00 -15.51
CA ASP A 63 37.49 -29.30 -16.02
C ASP A 63 36.59 -30.46 -15.53
N ASP A 64 35.91 -30.28 -14.39
CA ASP A 64 35.05 -31.29 -13.80
C ASP A 64 33.65 -31.29 -14.45
N LEU A 65 33.26 -32.46 -14.96
CA LEU A 65 31.96 -32.68 -15.61
C LEU A 65 30.77 -32.38 -14.67
N SER A 66 30.92 -32.69 -13.39
CA SER A 66 29.88 -32.45 -12.39
C SER A 66 29.62 -30.97 -12.21
N VAL A 67 30.64 -30.12 -12.17
CA VAL A 67 30.56 -28.67 -12.08
C VAL A 67 29.90 -28.08 -13.34
N ARG A 68 30.24 -28.59 -14.53
CA ARG A 68 29.59 -28.19 -15.79
C ARG A 68 28.10 -28.45 -15.78
N ILE A 69 27.69 -29.66 -15.39
CA ILE A 69 26.27 -30.05 -15.36
C ILE A 69 25.52 -29.20 -14.35
N MET A 70 26.04 -29.02 -13.14
CA MET A 70 25.40 -28.21 -12.09
C MET A 70 25.27 -26.74 -12.50
N SER A 71 26.28 -26.15 -13.12
CA SER A 71 26.25 -24.78 -13.62
C SER A 71 25.17 -24.59 -14.70
N LEU A 72 25.05 -25.55 -15.61
CA LEU A 72 24.04 -25.50 -16.67
C LEU A 72 22.59 -25.70 -16.11
N LEU A 73 22.43 -26.60 -15.12
CA LEU A 73 21.11 -26.85 -14.50
C LEU A 73 20.61 -25.67 -13.65
N THR A 74 21.52 -24.83 -13.15
CA THR A 74 21.09 -23.63 -12.37
C THR A 74 20.54 -22.52 -13.26
N LEU A 75 20.91 -22.45 -14.54
CA LEU A 75 20.45 -21.39 -15.46
C LEU A 75 18.93 -21.34 -15.63
N PRO A 76 18.20 -22.45 -15.89
CA PRO A 76 16.74 -22.42 -15.99
C PRO A 76 16.07 -21.92 -14.72
N ALA A 77 16.58 -22.30 -13.54
CA ALA A 77 16.06 -21.85 -12.25
C ALA A 77 16.26 -20.35 -12.04
N LEU A 78 17.42 -19.80 -12.44
CA LEU A 78 17.69 -18.36 -12.41
C LEU A 78 16.75 -17.58 -13.33
N PHE A 79 16.55 -18.07 -14.57
CA PHE A 79 15.62 -17.42 -15.51
C PHE A 79 14.17 -17.49 -15.03
N ALA A 80 13.74 -18.63 -14.50
CA ALA A 80 12.40 -18.80 -13.91
C ALA A 80 12.20 -17.84 -12.71
N GLY A 81 13.18 -17.73 -11.82
CA GLY A 81 13.17 -16.80 -10.70
C GLY A 81 13.12 -15.34 -11.14
N ALA A 82 13.95 -14.94 -12.12
CA ALA A 82 13.94 -13.59 -12.69
C ALA A 82 12.61 -13.29 -13.37
N TYR A 83 12.08 -14.21 -14.16
CA TYR A 83 10.77 -14.09 -14.80
C TYR A 83 9.65 -13.90 -13.76
N TYR A 84 9.64 -14.73 -12.70
CA TYR A 84 8.66 -14.61 -11.62
C TYR A 84 8.75 -13.25 -10.93
N MET A 85 9.95 -12.77 -10.61
CA MET A 85 10.18 -11.45 -10.02
C MET A 85 9.69 -10.32 -10.93
N VAL A 86 10.02 -10.36 -12.22
CA VAL A 86 9.58 -9.36 -13.21
C VAL A 86 8.06 -9.41 -13.37
N ARG A 87 7.46 -10.61 -13.41
CA ARG A 87 6.01 -10.79 -13.46
C ARG A 87 5.34 -10.22 -12.20
N LYS A 88 5.90 -10.48 -11.01
CA LYS A 88 5.42 -9.90 -9.76
C LYS A 88 5.52 -8.36 -9.75
N LEU A 89 6.58 -7.80 -10.33
CA LEU A 89 6.73 -6.35 -10.52
C LEU A 89 5.81 -5.78 -11.60
N ASN A 90 5.39 -6.58 -12.59
CA ASN A 90 4.43 -6.19 -13.62
C ASN A 90 2.99 -6.24 -13.10
N ASN A 91 2.68 -7.29 -12.35
CA ASN A 91 1.39 -7.44 -11.69
C ASN A 91 1.38 -6.56 -10.43
N ASN A 92 1.68 -5.27 -10.59
CA ASN A 92 1.62 -4.28 -9.51
C ASN A 92 0.18 -4.17 -8.99
N PHE A 93 -0.26 -5.21 -8.33
CA PHE A 93 -1.43 -5.19 -7.48
C PHE A 93 -1.03 -4.41 -6.22
N PHE A 94 -1.47 -3.17 -6.17
CA PHE A 94 -1.36 -2.34 -4.99
C PHE A 94 -2.77 -2.24 -4.39
N PRO A 95 -3.11 -3.10 -3.43
CA PRO A 95 -4.43 -3.12 -2.81
C PRO A 95 -4.79 -1.75 -2.22
N GLU A 96 -3.78 -0.99 -1.79
CA GLU A 96 -3.95 0.35 -1.27
C GLU A 96 -4.49 1.32 -2.33
N MET A 97 -4.00 1.21 -3.55
CA MET A 97 -4.41 2.07 -4.66
C MET A 97 -5.75 1.64 -5.25
N GLU A 98 -5.97 0.34 -5.34
CA GLU A 98 -7.24 -0.23 -5.77
C GLU A 98 -8.37 0.22 -4.84
N ARG A 99 -8.13 0.23 -3.52
CA ARG A 99 -9.09 0.74 -2.54
C ARG A 99 -9.45 2.21 -2.80
N VAL A 100 -8.47 3.07 -3.05
CA VAL A 100 -8.70 4.47 -3.40
C VAL A 100 -9.56 4.60 -4.65
N ASN A 101 -9.22 3.85 -5.70
CA ASN A 101 -9.97 3.85 -6.95
C ASN A 101 -11.41 3.35 -6.77
N THR A 102 -11.61 2.26 -6.02
CA THR A 102 -12.94 1.72 -5.72
C THR A 102 -13.80 2.73 -4.97
N ILE A 103 -13.24 3.44 -3.98
CA ILE A 103 -13.96 4.48 -3.26
C ILE A 103 -14.34 5.64 -4.21
N ILE A 104 -13.41 6.07 -5.07
CA ILE A 104 -13.68 7.13 -6.05
C ILE A 104 -14.75 6.70 -7.07
N GLU A 105 -14.73 5.45 -7.53
CA GLU A 105 -15.74 4.91 -8.45
C GLU A 105 -17.13 4.83 -7.80
N THR A 106 -17.18 4.52 -6.51
CA THR A 106 -18.45 4.35 -5.79
C THR A 106 -19.04 5.68 -5.32
N ASP A 107 -18.22 6.54 -4.73
CA ASP A 107 -18.68 7.77 -4.07
C ASP A 107 -18.59 9.00 -4.97
N GLY A 108 -17.86 8.89 -6.08
CA GLY A 108 -17.53 9.98 -6.98
C GLY A 108 -16.29 10.76 -6.55
N ILE A 109 -15.53 11.22 -7.55
CA ILE A 109 -14.26 11.92 -7.31
C ILE A 109 -14.47 13.27 -6.62
N ASP A 110 -15.60 13.93 -6.89
CA ASP A 110 -15.94 15.22 -6.28
C ASP A 110 -16.13 15.08 -4.77
N ALA A 111 -16.89 14.07 -4.33
CA ALA A 111 -17.11 13.83 -2.91
C ALA A 111 -15.80 13.54 -2.17
N VAL A 112 -14.95 12.72 -2.74
CA VAL A 112 -13.63 12.39 -2.16
C VAL A 112 -12.72 13.62 -2.13
N PHE A 113 -12.70 14.41 -3.20
CA PHE A 113 -11.86 15.60 -3.29
C PHE A 113 -12.34 16.71 -2.33
N GLU A 114 -13.64 16.96 -2.24
CA GLU A 114 -14.20 17.90 -1.25
C GLU A 114 -13.93 17.45 0.18
N GLY A 115 -14.07 16.15 0.46
CA GLY A 115 -13.70 15.56 1.74
C GLY A 115 -12.25 15.82 2.09
N LEU A 116 -11.33 15.59 1.12
CA LEU A 116 -9.91 15.87 1.29
C LEU A 116 -9.64 17.33 1.65
N MET A 117 -10.30 18.26 0.99
CA MET A 117 -10.14 19.71 1.25
C MET A 117 -10.66 20.15 2.63
N LYS A 118 -11.61 19.39 3.20
CA LYS A 118 -12.15 19.61 4.55
C LYS A 118 -11.43 18.80 5.63
N ALA A 119 -10.54 17.88 5.24
CA ALA A 119 -9.90 16.93 6.16
C ALA A 119 -9.02 17.64 7.20
N ARG A 120 -9.16 17.22 8.46
CA ARG A 120 -8.38 17.69 9.59
C ARG A 120 -7.43 16.59 10.06
N ASN A 121 -6.27 16.99 10.55
CA ASN A 121 -5.30 16.05 11.10
C ASN A 121 -5.89 15.29 12.30
N MET A 122 -5.72 14.00 12.30
CA MET A 122 -6.01 13.14 13.44
C MET A 122 -4.87 13.18 14.47
N SER A 123 -5.10 12.64 15.64
CA SER A 123 -4.06 12.45 16.66
C SER A 123 -2.93 11.51 16.19
N VAL A 124 -3.18 10.73 15.15
CA VAL A 124 -2.20 9.86 14.49
C VAL A 124 -1.49 10.66 13.39
N SER A 125 -0.17 10.81 13.52
CA SER A 125 0.64 11.48 12.50
C SER A 125 0.51 10.80 11.14
N GLY A 126 0.28 11.59 10.10
CA GLY A 126 0.07 11.09 8.74
C GLY A 126 -1.34 10.58 8.48
N CYS A 127 -2.27 10.77 9.40
CA CYS A 127 -3.69 10.49 9.20
C CYS A 127 -4.50 11.78 9.30
N SER A 128 -5.49 11.93 8.40
CA SER A 128 -6.45 13.04 8.39
C SER A 128 -7.85 12.48 8.13
N SER A 129 -8.87 13.16 8.59
CA SER A 129 -10.27 12.78 8.36
C SER A 129 -11.14 14.00 8.16
N ASP A 130 -12.14 13.86 7.28
CA ASP A 130 -13.23 14.82 7.11
C ASP A 130 -14.51 14.39 7.85
N GLY A 131 -14.46 13.27 8.59
CA GLY A 131 -15.60 12.63 9.25
C GLY A 131 -16.29 11.57 8.40
N ARG A 132 -16.03 11.49 7.10
CA ARG A 132 -16.54 10.44 6.18
C ARG A 132 -15.43 9.49 5.75
N TYR A 133 -14.27 10.03 5.44
CA TYR A 133 -13.09 9.28 5.04
C TYR A 133 -11.95 9.46 6.04
N VAL A 134 -11.09 8.46 6.11
CA VAL A 134 -9.79 8.52 6.79
C VAL A 134 -8.72 8.39 5.72
N TYR A 135 -7.90 9.42 5.58
CA TYR A 135 -6.78 9.52 4.64
C TYR A 135 -5.49 9.18 5.37
N ILE A 136 -4.74 8.20 4.88
CA ILE A 136 -3.51 7.69 5.49
C ILE A 136 -2.36 7.90 4.54
N VAL A 137 -1.57 8.93 4.79
CA VAL A 137 -0.44 9.34 3.94
C VAL A 137 0.56 8.20 3.75
N GLY A 138 0.94 7.93 2.51
CA GLY A 138 1.87 6.86 2.13
C GLY A 138 1.26 5.46 2.15
N LYS A 139 -0.05 5.33 2.41
CA LYS A 139 -0.73 4.02 2.48
C LYS A 139 -2.00 3.96 1.64
N THR A 140 -3.10 4.55 2.11
CA THR A 140 -4.39 4.46 1.42
C THR A 140 -5.41 5.43 2.04
N MET A 141 -6.65 5.33 1.61
CA MET A 141 -7.80 5.91 2.32
C MET A 141 -8.87 4.83 2.55
N CYS A 142 -9.74 5.05 3.52
CA CYS A 142 -10.89 4.18 3.78
C CYS A 142 -12.09 5.01 4.26
N ARG A 143 -13.30 4.47 4.07
CA ARG A 143 -14.50 5.06 4.68
C ARG A 143 -14.46 4.84 6.19
N LEU A 144 -14.75 5.88 6.96
CA LEU A 144 -14.78 5.83 8.42
C LEU A 144 -15.77 4.78 8.93
N ALA A 145 -16.94 4.67 8.28
CA ALA A 145 -17.97 3.69 8.61
C ALA A 145 -17.45 2.24 8.54
N ASN A 146 -16.54 1.94 7.62
CA ASN A 146 -16.02 0.61 7.37
C ASN A 146 -14.93 0.16 8.37
N ILE A 147 -14.43 1.05 9.23
CA ILE A 147 -13.45 0.68 10.24
C ILE A 147 -14.15 -0.15 11.33
N GLN A 148 -13.76 -1.40 11.49
CA GLN A 148 -14.35 -2.33 12.46
C GLN A 148 -13.66 -2.23 13.82
N LYS A 149 -12.33 -2.15 13.82
CA LYS A 149 -11.54 -2.27 15.03
C LYS A 149 -10.19 -1.58 14.92
N VAL A 150 -9.69 -1.10 16.06
CA VAL A 150 -8.31 -0.67 16.24
C VAL A 150 -7.58 -1.70 17.10
N SER A 151 -6.43 -2.16 16.65
CA SER A 151 -5.68 -3.21 17.32
C SER A 151 -4.19 -2.89 17.43
N LYS A 152 -3.52 -3.49 18.39
CA LYS A 152 -2.06 -3.46 18.54
C LYS A 152 -1.50 -4.83 18.15
N ARG A 153 -0.49 -4.84 17.27
CA ARG A 153 0.19 -6.07 16.86
C ARG A 153 1.70 -5.90 16.84
N TYR A 154 2.38 -6.99 17.11
CA TYR A 154 3.82 -7.09 16.95
C TYR A 154 4.16 -7.44 15.51
N VAL A 155 4.98 -6.60 14.87
CA VAL A 155 5.50 -6.84 13.52
C VAL A 155 6.97 -7.21 13.63
N SER A 156 7.31 -8.42 13.22
CA SER A 156 8.68 -8.92 13.22
C SER A 156 9.44 -8.41 12.00
N HIS A 157 10.66 -7.93 12.21
CA HIS A 157 11.58 -7.47 11.16
C HIS A 157 12.92 -8.20 11.29
N GLY A 158 12.99 -9.45 10.85
CA GLY A 158 14.21 -10.25 10.92
C GLY A 158 14.67 -10.49 12.36
N ARG A 159 15.77 -9.81 12.80
CA ARG A 159 16.34 -9.99 14.14
C ARG A 159 15.65 -9.20 15.24
N GLY A 160 14.57 -8.50 14.93
CA GLY A 160 13.82 -7.69 15.89
C GLY A 160 12.41 -7.42 15.40
N GLY A 161 11.70 -6.54 16.11
CA GLY A 161 10.36 -6.14 15.71
C GLY A 161 9.86 -4.98 16.56
N SER A 162 8.66 -4.53 16.24
CA SER A 162 8.02 -3.40 16.90
C SER A 162 6.51 -3.62 16.97
N TYR A 163 5.89 -2.98 17.93
CA TYR A 163 4.42 -2.92 17.99
C TYR A 163 3.91 -1.82 17.06
N HIS A 164 2.84 -2.13 16.35
CA HIS A 164 2.15 -1.22 15.44
C HIS A 164 0.68 -1.13 15.78
N VAL A 165 0.06 -0.01 15.44
CA VAL A 165 -1.39 0.17 15.46
C VAL A 165 -1.93 -0.19 14.10
N PHE A 166 -2.92 -1.08 14.08
CA PHE A 166 -3.67 -1.47 12.88
C PHE A 166 -5.12 -1.05 13.03
N ILE A 167 -5.72 -0.68 11.91
CA ILE A 167 -7.18 -0.65 11.76
C ILE A 167 -7.62 -1.82 10.89
N GLU A 168 -8.69 -2.47 11.31
CA GLU A 168 -9.39 -3.48 10.53
C GLU A 168 -10.52 -2.79 9.77
N VAL A 169 -10.52 -2.89 8.45
CA VAL A 169 -11.49 -2.25 7.55
C VAL A 169 -12.23 -3.35 6.81
N ALA A 170 -13.57 -3.33 6.86
CA ALA A 170 -14.43 -4.20 6.07
C ALA A 170 -15.04 -3.36 4.94
N ASP A 171 -14.55 -3.54 3.73
CA ASP A 171 -15.00 -2.84 2.54
C ASP A 171 -15.26 -3.83 1.39
N GLU A 172 -15.48 -3.32 0.19
CA GLU A 172 -15.75 -4.11 -1.01
C GLU A 172 -14.59 -5.07 -1.35
N MET A 173 -13.40 -4.82 -0.84
CA MET A 173 -12.21 -5.67 -0.98
C MET A 173 -12.13 -6.76 0.10
N GLY A 174 -13.12 -6.84 0.99
CA GLY A 174 -13.18 -7.75 2.12
C GLY A 174 -12.56 -7.17 3.40
N LEU A 175 -12.30 -8.04 4.38
CA LEU A 175 -11.67 -7.64 5.64
C LEU A 175 -10.17 -7.47 5.44
N ASN A 176 -9.69 -6.25 5.60
CA ASN A 176 -8.29 -5.88 5.43
C ASN A 176 -7.76 -5.14 6.64
N GLU A 177 -6.45 -5.28 6.86
CA GLU A 177 -5.74 -4.57 7.93
C GLU A 177 -4.83 -3.51 7.34
N ILE A 178 -4.91 -2.31 7.89
CA ILE A 178 -4.07 -1.18 7.51
C ILE A 178 -3.22 -0.80 8.72
N ASP A 179 -1.91 -0.90 8.57
CA ASP A 179 -0.95 -0.43 9.57
C ASP A 179 -0.95 1.11 9.60
N LEU A 180 -1.36 1.73 10.71
CA LEU A 180 -1.36 3.17 10.87
C LEU A 180 0.02 3.70 11.19
N LYS A 181 0.64 3.15 12.22
CA LYS A 181 1.94 3.62 12.70
C LYS A 181 2.64 2.63 13.62
N GLN A 182 3.96 2.74 13.68
CA GLN A 182 4.78 2.08 14.69
C GLN A 182 4.60 2.77 16.05
N LEU A 183 4.40 1.96 17.08
CA LEU A 183 4.35 2.42 18.48
C LEU A 183 5.74 2.51 19.08
N ARG A 184 5.97 3.55 19.85
CA ARG A 184 7.23 3.77 20.60
C ARG A 184 6.93 3.84 22.10
N GLY A 185 7.97 3.62 22.91
CA GLY A 185 7.89 3.72 24.35
C GLY A 185 7.49 2.42 25.06
N LEU A 186 7.15 2.54 26.35
CA LEU A 186 6.80 1.43 27.21
C LEU A 186 5.42 0.83 26.84
N PRO A 187 5.15 -0.45 27.12
CA PRO A 187 3.88 -1.11 26.78
C PRO A 187 2.65 -0.35 27.26
N MET A 188 2.67 0.17 28.47
CA MET A 188 1.56 0.95 29.05
C MET A 188 1.27 2.24 28.25
N THR A 189 2.30 2.92 27.77
CA THR A 189 2.16 4.12 26.92
C THR A 189 1.59 3.75 25.55
N GLN A 190 2.01 2.61 25.02
CA GLN A 190 1.50 2.08 23.75
C GLN A 190 0.00 1.76 23.85
N ASP A 191 -0.45 1.13 24.94
CA ASP A 191 -1.85 0.79 25.15
C ASP A 191 -2.73 2.03 25.30
N LYS A 192 -2.27 3.06 26.03
CA LYS A 192 -2.96 4.35 26.11
C LYS A 192 -3.09 5.01 24.73
N GLU A 193 -2.07 4.90 23.90
CA GLU A 193 -2.11 5.46 22.55
C GLU A 193 -3.11 4.74 21.65
N VAL A 194 -3.17 3.41 21.70
CA VAL A 194 -4.17 2.62 20.99
C VAL A 194 -5.59 2.98 21.46
N GLN A 195 -5.81 3.10 22.76
CA GLN A 195 -7.10 3.50 23.34
C GLN A 195 -7.50 4.91 22.87
N ARG A 196 -6.56 5.85 22.82
CA ARG A 196 -6.80 7.22 22.34
C ARG A 196 -7.24 7.22 20.87
N ILE A 197 -6.55 6.48 20.00
CA ILE A 197 -6.88 6.37 18.58
C ILE A 197 -8.26 5.73 18.40
N ASN A 198 -8.53 4.66 19.15
CA ASN A 198 -9.84 4.01 19.12
C ASN A 198 -10.96 4.94 19.55
N ALA A 199 -10.78 5.69 20.64
CA ALA A 199 -11.76 6.67 21.12
C ALA A 199 -12.02 7.77 20.08
N GLU A 200 -10.98 8.28 19.42
CA GLU A 200 -11.10 9.29 18.37
C GLU A 200 -11.93 8.77 17.18
N ILE A 201 -11.63 7.55 16.71
CA ILE A 201 -12.37 6.92 15.62
C ILE A 201 -13.84 6.69 16.01
N MET A 202 -14.10 6.21 17.23
CA MET A 202 -15.47 6.00 17.73
C MET A 202 -16.25 7.29 17.84
N MET A 203 -15.64 8.39 18.32
CA MET A 203 -16.30 9.71 18.36
C MET A 203 -16.65 10.22 16.96
N MET A 204 -15.74 10.07 16.00
CA MET A 204 -16.01 10.45 14.61
C MET A 204 -17.14 9.61 14.00
N LYS A 205 -17.17 8.29 14.24
CA LYS A 205 -18.27 7.43 13.77
C LYS A 205 -19.61 7.85 14.36
N PHE A 206 -19.64 8.12 15.65
CA PHE A 206 -20.87 8.59 16.30
C PHE A 206 -21.37 9.93 15.72
N ALA A 207 -20.44 10.86 15.43
CA ALA A 207 -20.78 12.12 14.78
C ALA A 207 -21.33 11.90 13.36
N LEU A 208 -20.73 10.97 12.59
CA LEU A 208 -21.19 10.59 11.26
C LEU A 208 -22.62 10.03 11.30
N GLU A 209 -22.89 9.04 12.16
CA GLU A 209 -24.21 8.44 12.32
C GLU A 209 -25.27 9.47 12.74
N LYS A 210 -24.89 10.44 13.55
CA LYS A 210 -25.79 11.53 13.97
C LYS A 210 -26.13 12.45 12.80
N ALA A 211 -25.14 12.83 11.98
CA ALA A 211 -25.33 13.66 10.79
C ALA A 211 -26.22 12.96 9.75
N GLU A 212 -26.00 11.66 9.51
CA GLU A 212 -26.85 10.85 8.63
C GLU A 212 -28.32 10.83 9.08
N LYS A 213 -28.56 10.68 10.39
CA LYS A 213 -29.94 10.68 10.95
C LYS A 213 -30.63 12.04 10.88
N GLN A 214 -29.89 13.12 10.83
CA GLN A 214 -30.40 14.49 10.72
C GLN A 214 -30.58 14.92 9.25
N GLY A 215 -30.16 14.14 8.28
CA GLY A 215 -30.25 14.45 6.84
C GLY A 215 -29.33 15.61 6.41
N GLU A 216 -28.25 15.86 7.13
CA GLU A 216 -27.35 16.99 6.92
C GLU A 216 -26.19 16.64 5.94
N MET A 217 -26.27 15.48 5.26
CA MET A 217 -25.27 15.04 4.27
C MET A 217 -25.86 14.92 2.89
#